data_a3cad99b8d5f5e4913473131385b5501
#
_entry.id   a3cad99b8d5f5e4913473131385b5501
#
_cell.length_a   1.000
_cell.length_b   1.000
_cell.length_c   1.000
_cell.angle_alpha   90.00
_cell.angle_beta   90.00
_cell.angle_gamma   90.00
#
_symmetry.space_group_name_H-M   'P 1'
#
loop_
_entity.id
_entity.type
_entity.pdbx_description
1 polymer ?
#
loop_
_entity_poly.entity_id
_entity_poly.type
_entity_poly.pdbx_seq_one_letter_code
_entity_poly.pdbx_strand_id
1 'polypeptide(L)'
;MADLFETPRKRLVIVSGRAHPKLAEDVAKALDTEVLSTTLYDFASGEIYVRYNESVRGCDVFCIESIVGDVNKWLMEHFIMVDALKRASAKRITAVAPLYPYSRQDKKHQGREPISARLVADLYKTAGTSRLMSVDMHASQEAGFFPGPVDHLQAMPVLIDYVRTRVELTNVTVVSPDAGRIRVAEKWANRLGGNPLAFIHKTRDTTCPNVATANRVVGEVEGRTCVLVDDLIDTGGTIAEAVGVLRAAGAKDVLVAATHGVLSDPAAHRLSECGAREVIVTDTVPIPPEKRFPHLTVLPIAPLLARAIRQVFEEGSVTALFDD
;
A
#
# COMPACT_ATOMS: atom_id res chain seq x y z
N MET A 1 -51.29 4.95 -13.32
CA MET A 1 -50.40 3.80 -13.23
C MET A 1 -49.07 4.36 -12.81
N ALA A 2 -48.75 4.22 -11.51
CA ALA A 2 -47.47 4.66 -11.01
C ALA A 2 -46.37 3.82 -11.69
N ASP A 3 -45.29 4.49 -12.04
CA ASP A 3 -44.15 3.92 -12.75
C ASP A 3 -43.55 2.76 -11.92
N LEU A 4 -43.92 1.53 -12.23
CA LEU A 4 -43.47 0.30 -11.58
C LEU A 4 -41.99 -0.03 -11.87
N PHE A 5 -41.29 0.87 -12.58
CA PHE A 5 -39.94 0.67 -13.08
C PHE A 5 -39.01 1.86 -12.78
N GLU A 6 -39.15 2.54 -11.63
CA GLU A 6 -38.04 3.37 -11.18
C GLU A 6 -36.81 2.48 -11.03
N THR A 7 -35.82 2.73 -11.88
CA THR A 7 -34.52 2.06 -11.75
C THR A 7 -33.97 2.38 -10.34
N PRO A 8 -33.71 1.38 -9.48
CA PRO A 8 -33.23 1.65 -8.13
C PRO A 8 -31.98 2.54 -8.22
N ARG A 9 -31.98 3.68 -7.52
CA ARG A 9 -30.81 4.54 -7.49
C ARG A 9 -29.62 3.73 -7.00
N LYS A 10 -28.54 3.75 -7.76
CA LYS A 10 -27.26 3.15 -7.41
C LYS A 10 -26.80 3.74 -6.07
N ARG A 11 -26.54 2.90 -5.07
CA ARG A 11 -26.14 3.33 -3.72
C ARG A 11 -24.73 2.85 -3.41
N LEU A 12 -23.84 3.82 -3.11
CA LEU A 12 -22.49 3.57 -2.63
C LEU A 12 -22.53 3.34 -1.11
N VAL A 13 -21.82 2.34 -0.64
CA VAL A 13 -21.69 2.01 0.79
C VAL A 13 -20.22 1.74 1.12
N ILE A 14 -19.72 2.37 2.16
CA ILE A 14 -18.42 2.10 2.76
C ILE A 14 -18.61 1.26 4.01
N VAL A 15 -17.87 0.16 4.12
CA VAL A 15 -17.76 -0.64 5.35
C VAL A 15 -16.31 -0.77 5.77
N SER A 16 -16.06 -0.82 7.07
CA SER A 16 -14.72 -0.85 7.66
C SER A 16 -14.50 -2.10 8.48
N GLY A 17 -13.34 -2.73 8.31
CA GLY A 17 -12.80 -3.64 9.30
C GLY A 17 -12.15 -2.90 10.48
N ARG A 18 -11.64 -3.66 11.44
CA ARG A 18 -11.13 -3.14 12.73
C ARG A 18 -9.65 -2.75 12.72
N ALA A 19 -8.88 -3.17 11.72
CA ALA A 19 -7.43 -2.90 11.72
C ALA A 19 -7.10 -1.42 11.50
N HIS A 20 -7.91 -0.70 10.71
CA HIS A 20 -7.68 0.73 10.43
C HIS A 20 -8.98 1.51 10.16
N PRO A 21 -9.89 1.61 11.15
CA PRO A 21 -11.19 2.26 10.96
C PRO A 21 -11.06 3.74 10.55
N LYS A 22 -10.04 4.43 11.05
CA LYS A 22 -9.76 5.85 10.70
C LYS A 22 -9.59 6.07 9.20
N LEU A 23 -8.93 5.15 8.48
CA LEU A 23 -8.80 5.26 7.03
C LEU A 23 -10.15 5.19 6.33
N ALA A 24 -11.01 4.26 6.73
CA ALA A 24 -12.35 4.12 6.16
C ALA A 24 -13.23 5.35 6.44
N GLU A 25 -13.13 5.94 7.65
CA GLU A 25 -13.80 7.19 8.01
C GLU A 25 -13.34 8.35 7.13
N ASP A 26 -12.01 8.48 6.91
CA ASP A 26 -11.45 9.54 6.08
C ASP A 26 -11.82 9.38 4.60
N VAL A 27 -11.89 8.14 4.10
CA VAL A 27 -12.39 7.83 2.76
C VAL A 27 -13.86 8.17 2.63
N ALA A 28 -14.70 7.75 3.59
CA ALA A 28 -16.13 8.06 3.60
C ALA A 28 -16.38 9.57 3.62
N LYS A 29 -15.67 10.30 4.47
CA LYS A 29 -15.70 11.77 4.53
C LYS A 29 -15.34 12.43 3.20
N ALA A 30 -14.30 11.92 2.51
CA ALA A 30 -13.89 12.45 1.20
C ALA A 30 -14.90 12.12 0.07
N LEU A 31 -15.81 11.18 0.32
CA LEU A 31 -16.91 10.81 -0.58
C LEU A 31 -18.25 11.45 -0.18
N ASP A 32 -18.27 12.34 0.82
CA ASP A 32 -19.49 12.95 1.37
C ASP A 32 -20.50 11.90 1.88
N THR A 33 -20.00 10.83 2.52
CA THR A 33 -20.80 9.74 3.07
C THR A 33 -20.27 9.32 4.45
N GLU A 34 -20.90 8.34 5.06
CA GLU A 34 -20.51 7.76 6.33
C GLU A 34 -20.17 6.28 6.19
N VAL A 35 -19.36 5.75 7.12
CA VAL A 35 -19.10 4.31 7.23
C VAL A 35 -20.35 3.64 7.79
N LEU A 36 -20.82 2.60 7.11
CA LEU A 36 -22.01 1.84 7.53
C LEU A 36 -21.75 1.17 8.87
N SER A 37 -22.71 1.33 9.79
CA SER A 37 -22.65 0.72 11.11
C SER A 37 -22.57 -0.81 11.01
N THR A 38 -21.50 -1.38 11.58
CA THR A 38 -21.20 -2.80 11.54
C THR A 38 -20.87 -3.30 12.94
N THR A 39 -21.47 -4.43 13.33
CA THR A 39 -21.12 -5.12 14.58
C THR A 39 -20.00 -6.11 14.29
N LEU A 40 -18.85 -5.90 14.90
CA LEU A 40 -17.62 -6.70 14.76
C LEU A 40 -17.06 -7.02 16.14
N TYR A 41 -16.85 -8.29 16.45
CA TYR A 41 -16.18 -8.73 17.68
C TYR A 41 -15.62 -10.13 17.54
N ASP A 42 -14.75 -10.51 18.47
CA ASP A 42 -14.21 -11.85 18.56
C ASP A 42 -14.95 -12.64 19.64
N PHE A 43 -15.30 -13.87 19.36
CA PHE A 43 -15.71 -14.82 20.39
C PHE A 43 -14.48 -15.19 21.27
N ALA A 44 -14.74 -15.73 22.45
CA ALA A 44 -13.67 -16.17 23.35
C ALA A 44 -12.76 -17.24 22.73
N SER A 45 -13.25 -17.97 21.72
CA SER A 45 -12.50 -18.91 20.90
C SER A 45 -11.53 -18.26 19.92
N GLY A 46 -11.64 -16.94 19.69
CA GLY A 46 -10.91 -16.21 18.67
C GLY A 46 -11.59 -16.15 17.29
N GLU A 47 -12.76 -16.76 17.16
CA GLU A 47 -13.56 -16.64 15.93
C GLU A 47 -14.17 -15.25 15.80
N ILE A 48 -14.27 -14.75 14.57
CA ILE A 48 -14.74 -13.40 14.28
C ILE A 48 -16.22 -13.40 13.94
N TYR A 49 -17.01 -12.52 14.57
CA TYR A 49 -18.40 -12.26 14.25
C TYR A 49 -18.57 -10.96 13.49
N VAL A 50 -19.38 -11.00 12.41
CA VAL A 50 -19.72 -9.83 11.58
C VAL A 50 -21.22 -9.74 11.39
N ARG A 51 -21.78 -8.53 11.56
CA ARG A 51 -23.18 -8.21 11.22
C ARG A 51 -23.28 -6.77 10.75
N TYR A 52 -23.88 -6.55 9.58
CA TYR A 52 -24.26 -5.21 9.13
C TYR A 52 -25.59 -4.80 9.78
N ASN A 53 -25.64 -3.61 10.37
CA ASN A 53 -26.80 -3.15 11.12
C ASN A 53 -27.87 -2.53 10.21
N GLU A 54 -27.53 -2.26 8.93
CA GLU A 54 -28.43 -1.74 7.91
C GLU A 54 -28.42 -2.63 6.65
N SER A 55 -29.44 -2.46 5.81
CA SER A 55 -29.54 -3.21 4.55
C SER A 55 -28.53 -2.73 3.52
N VAL A 56 -27.73 -3.66 3.00
CA VAL A 56 -26.79 -3.47 1.88
C VAL A 56 -27.31 -4.05 0.57
N ARG A 57 -28.57 -4.51 0.53
CA ARG A 57 -29.17 -5.13 -0.65
C ARG A 57 -29.12 -4.18 -1.85
N GLY A 58 -28.60 -4.69 -2.97
CA GLY A 58 -28.51 -3.95 -4.21
C GLY A 58 -27.49 -2.81 -4.23
N CYS A 59 -26.71 -2.62 -3.15
CA CYS A 59 -25.68 -1.59 -3.06
C CYS A 59 -24.38 -2.02 -3.73
N ASP A 60 -23.58 -1.01 -4.16
CA ASP A 60 -22.18 -1.16 -4.47
C ASP A 60 -21.39 -0.89 -3.18
N VAL A 61 -20.77 -1.92 -2.64
CA VAL A 61 -20.10 -1.89 -1.33
C VAL A 61 -18.58 -1.93 -1.51
N PHE A 62 -17.91 -0.99 -0.85
CA PHE A 62 -16.46 -0.95 -0.74
C PHE A 62 -16.08 -1.34 0.69
N CYS A 63 -15.48 -2.52 0.82
CA CYS A 63 -15.08 -3.12 2.08
C CYS A 63 -13.60 -2.81 2.31
N ILE A 64 -13.30 -1.93 3.28
CA ILE A 64 -11.94 -1.43 3.52
C ILE A 64 -11.33 -2.13 4.73
N GLU A 65 -10.15 -2.77 4.53
CA GLU A 65 -9.38 -3.41 5.58
C GLU A 65 -7.89 -3.27 5.33
N SER A 66 -7.15 -2.71 6.29
CA SER A 66 -5.68 -2.61 6.23
C SER A 66 -5.05 -3.82 6.91
N ILE A 67 -4.53 -4.75 6.13
CA ILE A 67 -4.07 -6.06 6.61
C ILE A 67 -2.60 -6.00 7.01
N VAL A 68 -2.32 -5.64 8.25
CA VAL A 68 -0.98 -5.49 8.83
C VAL A 68 -0.93 -5.94 10.28
N GLY A 69 0.25 -6.26 10.80
CA GLY A 69 0.42 -6.76 12.17
C GLY A 69 -0.08 -8.20 12.31
N ASP A 70 -1.27 -8.40 12.84
CA ASP A 70 -1.91 -9.71 12.87
C ASP A 70 -2.58 -10.01 11.51
N VAL A 71 -1.73 -10.22 10.49
CA VAL A 71 -2.12 -10.37 9.09
C VAL A 71 -3.21 -11.42 8.90
N ASN A 72 -3.08 -12.58 9.56
CA ASN A 72 -4.02 -13.69 9.38
C ASN A 72 -5.40 -13.40 9.97
N LYS A 73 -5.43 -12.69 11.10
CA LYS A 73 -6.68 -12.24 11.74
C LYS A 73 -7.44 -11.26 10.83
N TRP A 74 -6.76 -10.21 10.40
CA TRP A 74 -7.40 -9.16 9.59
C TRP A 74 -7.78 -9.65 8.21
N LEU A 75 -6.99 -10.57 7.63
CA LEU A 75 -7.35 -11.21 6.37
C LEU A 75 -8.61 -12.08 6.50
N MET A 76 -8.72 -12.86 7.59
CA MET A 76 -9.91 -13.65 7.87
C MET A 76 -11.12 -12.75 8.14
N GLU A 77 -10.95 -11.66 8.90
CA GLU A 77 -12.02 -10.67 9.12
C GLU A 77 -12.53 -10.13 7.79
N HIS A 78 -11.63 -9.72 6.90
CA HIS A 78 -12.01 -9.19 5.60
C HIS A 78 -12.79 -10.21 4.76
N PHE A 79 -12.40 -11.50 4.75
CA PHE A 79 -13.14 -12.54 4.05
C PHE A 79 -14.53 -12.75 4.64
N ILE A 80 -14.68 -12.76 5.96
CA ILE A 80 -15.97 -12.93 6.65
C ILE A 80 -16.87 -11.71 6.35
N MET A 81 -16.32 -10.49 6.35
CA MET A 81 -17.06 -9.29 5.98
C MET A 81 -17.59 -9.38 4.53
N VAL A 82 -16.75 -9.81 3.59
CA VAL A 82 -17.14 -9.99 2.17
C VAL A 82 -18.23 -11.07 2.03
N ASP A 83 -18.11 -12.22 2.72
CA ASP A 83 -19.13 -13.28 2.68
C ASP A 83 -20.47 -12.78 3.26
N ALA A 84 -20.43 -12.02 4.35
CA ALA A 84 -21.63 -11.41 4.92
C ALA A 84 -22.31 -10.43 3.95
N LEU A 85 -21.55 -9.60 3.22
CA LEU A 85 -22.07 -8.71 2.17
C LEU A 85 -22.74 -9.51 1.04
N LYS A 86 -22.10 -10.58 0.59
CA LYS A 86 -22.63 -11.47 -0.44
C LYS A 86 -23.97 -12.08 0.00
N ARG A 87 -24.04 -12.59 1.23
CA ARG A 87 -25.27 -13.16 1.80
C ARG A 87 -26.36 -12.13 2.04
N ALA A 88 -25.98 -10.87 2.32
CA ALA A 88 -26.89 -9.74 2.44
C ALA A 88 -27.34 -9.16 1.09
N SER A 89 -27.00 -9.81 -0.03
CA SER A 89 -27.39 -9.44 -1.41
C SER A 89 -26.85 -8.09 -1.86
N ALA A 90 -25.63 -7.71 -1.45
CA ALA A 90 -24.92 -6.61 -2.08
C ALA A 90 -24.77 -6.88 -3.59
N LYS A 91 -24.92 -5.83 -4.42
CA LYS A 91 -24.89 -5.97 -5.89
C LYS A 91 -23.46 -6.15 -6.40
N ARG A 92 -22.54 -5.34 -5.92
CA ARG A 92 -21.11 -5.42 -6.20
C ARG A 92 -20.33 -5.26 -4.91
N ILE A 93 -19.28 -6.05 -4.74
CA ILE A 93 -18.43 -6.02 -3.56
C ILE A 93 -17.00 -5.78 -4.02
N THR A 94 -16.48 -4.60 -3.72
CA THR A 94 -15.07 -4.26 -3.92
C THR A 94 -14.33 -4.45 -2.60
N ALA A 95 -13.41 -5.40 -2.54
CA ALA A 95 -12.50 -5.52 -1.41
C ALA A 95 -11.36 -4.50 -1.60
N VAL A 96 -11.24 -3.58 -0.65
CA VAL A 96 -10.19 -2.55 -0.63
C VAL A 96 -9.18 -2.94 0.43
N ALA A 97 -8.05 -3.49 -0.03
CA ALA A 97 -6.89 -3.83 0.80
C ALA A 97 -5.74 -2.90 0.40
N PRO A 98 -5.57 -1.72 1.04
CA PRO A 98 -4.56 -0.76 0.64
C PRO A 98 -3.17 -1.38 0.55
N LEU A 99 -2.75 -2.16 1.55
CA LEU A 99 -1.62 -3.07 1.46
C LEU A 99 -2.16 -4.48 1.13
N TYR A 100 -1.80 -5.01 -0.04
CA TYR A 100 -2.19 -6.37 -0.43
C TYR A 100 -1.44 -7.41 0.42
N PRO A 101 -2.16 -8.29 1.13
CA PRO A 101 -1.50 -9.24 2.03
C PRO A 101 -0.74 -10.33 1.25
N TYR A 102 0.36 -10.81 1.82
CA TYR A 102 1.25 -11.81 1.21
C TYR A 102 1.88 -11.41 -0.12
N SER A 103 1.84 -10.13 -0.49
CA SER A 103 2.35 -9.58 -1.76
C SER A 103 3.82 -9.98 -2.04
N ARG A 104 4.67 -10.08 -1.01
CA ARG A 104 6.07 -10.52 -1.16
C ARG A 104 6.24 -12.01 -1.52
N GLN A 105 5.15 -12.79 -1.54
CA GLN A 105 5.12 -14.21 -1.92
C GLN A 105 4.39 -14.41 -3.25
N ASP A 106 4.77 -13.59 -4.23
CA ASP A 106 4.17 -13.53 -5.58
C ASP A 106 4.70 -14.63 -6.52
N LYS A 107 5.81 -15.25 -6.18
CA LYS A 107 6.48 -16.29 -6.97
C LYS A 107 7.24 -17.27 -6.08
N LYS A 108 7.65 -18.39 -6.65
CA LYS A 108 8.55 -19.33 -6.00
C LYS A 108 10.00 -18.88 -6.17
N HIS A 109 10.73 -18.78 -5.07
CA HIS A 109 12.18 -18.54 -5.07
C HIS A 109 12.95 -19.85 -5.08
N GLN A 110 12.34 -20.90 -4.50
CA GLN A 110 12.88 -22.25 -4.45
C GLN A 110 11.79 -23.28 -4.76
N GLY A 111 12.19 -24.51 -5.00
CA GLY A 111 11.24 -25.61 -5.17
C GLY A 111 10.40 -25.84 -3.89
N ARG A 112 9.14 -26.28 -4.07
CA ARG A 112 8.18 -26.63 -3.00
C ARG A 112 7.66 -25.47 -2.17
N GLU A 113 7.90 -24.23 -2.57
CA GLU A 113 7.29 -23.04 -1.96
C GLU A 113 5.88 -22.78 -2.50
N PRO A 114 4.98 -22.17 -1.69
CA PRO A 114 3.69 -21.70 -2.17
C PRO A 114 3.83 -20.42 -3.00
N ILE A 115 2.73 -20.01 -3.64
CA ILE A 115 2.51 -18.66 -4.15
C ILE A 115 1.35 -18.08 -3.35
N SER A 116 1.64 -17.57 -2.16
CA SER A 116 0.61 -17.18 -1.19
C SER A 116 -0.22 -15.97 -1.65
N ALA A 117 0.39 -15.06 -2.42
CA ALA A 117 -0.34 -13.93 -3.03
C ALA A 117 -1.47 -14.43 -3.96
N ARG A 118 -1.22 -15.51 -4.72
CA ARG A 118 -2.25 -16.14 -5.56
C ARG A 118 -3.34 -16.81 -4.74
N LEU A 119 -2.96 -17.55 -3.69
CA LEU A 119 -3.93 -18.20 -2.79
C LEU A 119 -4.88 -17.16 -2.18
N VAL A 120 -4.37 -16.03 -1.74
CA VAL A 120 -5.19 -14.93 -1.20
C VAL A 120 -6.18 -14.40 -2.24
N ALA A 121 -5.76 -14.23 -3.50
CA ALA A 121 -6.66 -13.82 -4.58
C ALA A 121 -7.82 -14.81 -4.79
N ASP A 122 -7.52 -16.11 -4.78
CA ASP A 122 -8.52 -17.17 -4.91
C ASP A 122 -9.49 -17.19 -3.70
N LEU A 123 -9.00 -16.93 -2.49
CA LEU A 123 -9.83 -16.80 -1.28
C LEU A 123 -10.75 -15.58 -1.33
N TYR A 124 -10.29 -14.43 -1.81
CA TYR A 124 -11.14 -13.25 -2.06
C TYR A 124 -12.27 -13.59 -3.04
N LYS A 125 -11.95 -14.30 -4.13
CA LYS A 125 -12.97 -14.73 -5.08
C LYS A 125 -13.99 -15.66 -4.46
N THR A 126 -13.55 -16.62 -3.66
CA THR A 126 -14.40 -17.59 -2.95
C THR A 126 -15.32 -16.88 -1.96
N ALA A 127 -14.81 -15.91 -1.21
CA ALA A 127 -15.60 -15.10 -0.28
C ALA A 127 -16.71 -14.31 -1.00
N GLY A 128 -16.52 -13.92 -2.25
CA GLY A 128 -17.55 -13.23 -3.05
C GLY A 128 -17.14 -11.87 -3.57
N THR A 129 -15.85 -11.52 -3.49
CA THR A 129 -15.31 -10.29 -4.06
C THR A 129 -15.54 -10.22 -5.57
N SER A 130 -16.11 -9.10 -6.04
CA SER A 130 -16.31 -8.82 -7.46
C SER A 130 -15.12 -8.09 -8.07
N ARG A 131 -14.40 -7.29 -7.26
CA ARG A 131 -13.28 -6.42 -7.65
C ARG A 131 -12.32 -6.27 -6.47
N LEU A 132 -11.02 -6.25 -6.74
CA LEU A 132 -9.99 -5.88 -5.76
C LEU A 132 -9.49 -4.45 -6.02
N MET A 133 -9.17 -3.72 -4.95
CA MET A 133 -8.50 -2.44 -5.01
C MET A 133 -7.35 -2.43 -4.02
N SER A 134 -6.16 -2.07 -4.47
CA SER A 134 -4.96 -2.02 -3.64
C SER A 134 -4.02 -0.89 -4.10
N VAL A 135 -3.09 -0.48 -3.23
CA VAL A 135 -2.12 0.57 -3.53
C VAL A 135 -0.74 -0.06 -3.62
N ASP A 136 0.03 0.28 -4.65
CA ASP A 136 1.42 -0.15 -4.87
C ASP A 136 1.70 -1.61 -4.45
N MET A 137 1.04 -2.55 -5.14
CA MET A 137 1.33 -3.98 -4.99
C MET A 137 2.82 -4.25 -5.23
N HIS A 138 3.39 -5.18 -4.49
CA HIS A 138 4.82 -5.52 -4.55
C HIS A 138 5.29 -5.87 -5.96
N ALA A 139 4.45 -6.57 -6.71
CA ALA A 139 4.70 -6.90 -8.10
C ALA A 139 3.44 -6.67 -8.96
N SER A 140 3.59 -6.00 -10.09
CA SER A 140 2.46 -5.66 -10.97
C SER A 140 1.71 -6.88 -11.52
N GLN A 141 2.39 -8.03 -11.63
CA GLN A 141 1.77 -9.29 -12.07
C GLN A 141 0.72 -9.84 -11.09
N GLU A 142 0.74 -9.41 -9.83
CA GLU A 142 -0.24 -9.82 -8.81
C GLU A 142 -1.66 -9.45 -9.21
N ALA A 143 -1.83 -8.34 -9.95
CA ALA A 143 -3.12 -7.94 -10.51
C ALA A 143 -3.75 -9.03 -11.40
N GLY A 144 -2.93 -9.91 -12.00
CA GLY A 144 -3.39 -11.05 -12.79
C GLY A 144 -3.78 -12.28 -11.97
N PHE A 145 -3.59 -12.29 -10.65
CA PHE A 145 -3.93 -13.44 -9.81
C PHE A 145 -5.43 -13.50 -9.49
N PHE A 146 -6.07 -12.36 -9.37
CA PHE A 146 -7.51 -12.32 -9.10
C PHE A 146 -8.29 -12.50 -10.42
N PRO A 147 -9.27 -13.44 -10.48
CA PRO A 147 -10.06 -13.69 -11.68
C PRO A 147 -11.20 -12.68 -11.84
N GLY A 148 -10.88 -11.40 -11.83
CA GLY A 148 -11.79 -10.26 -11.95
C GLY A 148 -11.01 -8.96 -12.06
N PRO A 149 -11.70 -7.80 -12.09
CA PRO A 149 -11.05 -6.51 -12.12
C PRO A 149 -10.20 -6.25 -10.87
N VAL A 150 -9.00 -5.70 -11.11
CA VAL A 150 -8.09 -5.23 -10.04
C VAL A 150 -7.70 -3.80 -10.33
N ASP A 151 -8.00 -2.91 -9.39
CA ASP A 151 -7.54 -1.53 -9.43
C ASP A 151 -6.24 -1.43 -8.63
N HIS A 152 -5.12 -1.41 -9.35
CA HIS A 152 -3.80 -1.21 -8.77
C HIS A 152 -3.49 0.29 -8.76
N LEU A 153 -3.76 0.95 -7.64
CA LEU A 153 -3.50 2.37 -7.44
C LEU A 153 -2.02 2.64 -7.19
N GLN A 154 -1.57 3.85 -7.47
CA GLN A 154 -0.20 4.29 -7.23
C GLN A 154 -0.19 5.47 -6.25
N ALA A 155 0.53 5.36 -5.14
CA ALA A 155 0.73 6.45 -4.19
C ALA A 155 1.81 7.45 -4.64
N MET A 156 2.55 7.10 -5.69
CA MET A 156 3.64 7.93 -6.22
C MET A 156 3.26 9.41 -6.41
N PRO A 157 2.10 9.79 -7.00
CA PRO A 157 1.75 11.21 -7.11
C PRO A 157 1.67 11.91 -5.75
N VAL A 158 1.04 11.29 -4.76
CA VAL A 158 0.90 11.83 -3.40
C VAL A 158 2.26 12.06 -2.75
N LEU A 159 3.16 11.08 -2.89
CA LEU A 159 4.52 11.13 -2.34
C LEU A 159 5.37 12.18 -3.08
N ILE A 160 5.31 12.25 -4.41
CA ILE A 160 6.07 13.21 -5.23
C ILE A 160 5.65 14.63 -4.93
N ASP A 161 4.36 14.92 -4.82
CA ASP A 161 3.85 16.25 -4.51
C ASP A 161 4.42 16.76 -3.18
N TYR A 162 4.48 15.89 -2.18
CA TYR A 162 5.12 16.23 -0.91
C TYR A 162 6.64 16.40 -1.06
N VAL A 163 7.35 15.46 -1.69
CA VAL A 163 8.81 15.50 -1.87
C VAL A 163 9.24 16.77 -2.60
N ARG A 164 8.50 17.23 -3.60
CA ARG A 164 8.74 18.50 -4.31
C ARG A 164 8.79 19.70 -3.37
N THR A 165 8.06 19.68 -2.27
CA THR A 165 8.10 20.76 -1.27
C THR A 165 9.31 20.69 -0.35
N ARG A 166 10.03 19.57 -0.35
CA ARG A 166 11.12 19.26 0.60
C ARG A 166 12.51 19.33 -0.02
N VAL A 167 12.63 19.36 -1.35
CA VAL A 167 13.90 19.29 -2.06
C VAL A 167 14.03 20.37 -3.12
N GLU A 168 15.28 20.78 -3.40
CA GLU A 168 15.61 21.59 -4.56
C GLU A 168 15.78 20.67 -5.76
N LEU A 169 14.84 20.71 -6.72
CA LEU A 169 14.74 19.76 -7.83
C LEU A 169 15.98 19.72 -8.74
N THR A 170 16.75 20.80 -8.81
CA THR A 170 17.99 20.87 -9.60
C THR A 170 19.14 20.04 -9.03
N ASN A 171 19.08 19.66 -7.75
CA ASN A 171 20.12 18.91 -7.05
C ASN A 171 19.62 17.61 -6.42
N VAL A 172 18.69 16.91 -7.10
CA VAL A 172 18.13 15.64 -6.65
C VAL A 172 18.71 14.47 -7.45
N THR A 173 18.94 13.35 -6.78
CA THR A 173 19.12 12.03 -7.40
C THR A 173 18.08 11.09 -6.80
N VAL A 174 17.31 10.41 -7.64
CA VAL A 174 16.39 9.35 -7.19
C VAL A 174 17.17 8.05 -7.05
N VAL A 175 16.97 7.35 -5.95
CA VAL A 175 17.76 6.15 -5.63
C VAL A 175 16.84 4.94 -5.44
N SER A 176 17.18 3.85 -6.11
CA SER A 176 16.58 2.53 -5.86
C SER A 176 17.40 1.77 -4.79
N PRO A 177 16.76 1.15 -3.77
CA PRO A 177 17.47 0.38 -2.75
C PRO A 177 18.12 -0.90 -3.28
N ASP A 178 17.72 -1.36 -4.46
CA ASP A 178 18.27 -2.53 -5.15
C ASP A 178 18.00 -2.49 -6.66
N ALA A 179 18.54 -3.47 -7.40
CA ALA A 179 18.35 -3.57 -8.84
C ALA A 179 16.90 -3.92 -9.26
N GLY A 180 16.11 -4.52 -8.38
CA GLY A 180 14.74 -4.94 -8.68
C GLY A 180 13.74 -3.79 -8.80
N ARG A 181 14.03 -2.65 -8.18
CA ARG A 181 13.17 -1.47 -8.13
C ARG A 181 13.58 -0.33 -9.07
N ILE A 182 14.57 -0.52 -9.91
CA ILE A 182 15.10 0.51 -10.83
C ILE A 182 13.97 1.11 -11.69
N ARG A 183 13.04 0.32 -12.21
CA ARG A 183 11.92 0.83 -13.03
C ARG A 183 10.98 1.75 -12.26
N VAL A 184 10.79 1.52 -10.97
CA VAL A 184 9.98 2.40 -10.12
C VAL A 184 10.73 3.70 -9.88
N ALA A 185 12.02 3.64 -9.55
CA ALA A 185 12.86 4.80 -9.34
C ALA A 185 13.01 5.65 -10.64
N GLU A 186 13.05 5.03 -11.82
CA GLU A 186 13.05 5.72 -13.10
C GLU A 186 11.77 6.55 -13.31
N LYS A 187 10.59 5.98 -13.01
CA LYS A 187 9.34 6.73 -13.07
C LYS A 187 9.34 7.93 -12.11
N TRP A 188 9.89 7.74 -10.90
CA TRP A 188 10.07 8.82 -9.95
C TRP A 188 10.99 9.91 -10.48
N ALA A 189 12.16 9.55 -11.02
CA ALA A 189 13.13 10.46 -11.58
C ALA A 189 12.51 11.31 -12.71
N ASN A 190 11.77 10.69 -13.62
CA ASN A 190 11.08 11.37 -14.70
C ASN A 190 10.02 12.36 -14.17
N ARG A 191 9.20 11.95 -13.21
CA ARG A 191 8.17 12.81 -12.63
C ARG A 191 8.73 13.93 -11.73
N LEU A 192 9.92 13.76 -11.18
CA LEU A 192 10.63 14.83 -10.44
C LEU A 192 11.39 15.81 -11.34
N GLY A 193 11.22 15.74 -12.66
CA GLY A 193 11.80 16.67 -13.62
C GLY A 193 12.97 16.10 -14.43
N GLY A 194 13.06 14.78 -14.59
CA GLY A 194 14.13 14.11 -15.34
C GLY A 194 15.46 14.04 -14.58
N ASN A 195 15.39 13.96 -13.27
CA ASN A 195 16.55 13.91 -12.39
C ASN A 195 17.40 12.65 -12.58
N PRO A 196 18.69 12.66 -12.24
CA PRO A 196 19.54 11.46 -12.24
C PRO A 196 18.98 10.32 -11.42
N LEU A 197 19.26 9.09 -11.88
CA LEU A 197 18.92 7.84 -11.22
C LEU A 197 20.18 7.17 -10.69
N ALA A 198 20.12 6.67 -9.47
CA ALA A 198 21.14 5.81 -8.89
C ALA A 198 20.48 4.55 -8.27
N PHE A 199 21.27 3.53 -8.04
CA PHE A 199 20.80 2.35 -7.32
C PHE A 199 21.91 1.72 -6.49
N ILE A 200 21.53 0.95 -5.46
CA ILE A 200 22.48 0.23 -4.62
C ILE A 200 22.62 -1.18 -5.16
N HIS A 201 23.84 -1.49 -5.62
CA HIS A 201 24.19 -2.83 -6.05
C HIS A 201 24.71 -3.64 -4.85
N LYS A 202 23.99 -4.71 -4.51
CA LYS A 202 24.34 -5.65 -3.44
C LYS A 202 25.10 -6.83 -4.04
N THR A 203 26.38 -6.94 -3.75
CA THR A 203 27.19 -8.09 -4.15
C THR A 203 27.20 -9.11 -3.00
N ARG A 204 26.60 -10.27 -3.19
CA ARG A 204 26.77 -11.43 -2.28
C ARG A 204 27.95 -12.23 -2.79
N ASP A 205 29.01 -12.34 -1.99
CA ASP A 205 30.03 -13.34 -2.27
C ASP A 205 29.44 -14.72 -1.95
N THR A 206 29.13 -15.47 -3.00
CA THR A 206 28.59 -16.84 -2.89
C THR A 206 29.66 -17.88 -2.57
N THR A 207 30.93 -17.49 -2.54
CA THR A 207 32.07 -18.42 -2.38
C THR A 207 32.59 -18.48 -0.93
N CYS A 208 32.33 -17.48 -0.10
CA CYS A 208 32.72 -17.44 1.31
C CYS A 208 31.56 -17.13 2.23
N PRO A 209 31.07 -18.09 3.04
CA PRO A 209 30.09 -17.79 4.11
C PRO A 209 30.74 -16.79 5.10
N ASN A 210 30.00 -15.72 5.44
CA ASN A 210 30.41 -14.64 6.34
C ASN A 210 31.35 -13.54 5.81
N VAL A 211 31.55 -13.41 4.50
CA VAL A 211 32.20 -12.21 3.93
C VAL A 211 31.19 -11.09 3.81
N ALA A 212 31.56 -9.89 4.29
CA ALA A 212 30.74 -8.69 4.28
C ALA A 212 30.18 -8.40 2.87
N THR A 213 28.88 -8.15 2.79
CA THR A 213 28.23 -7.72 1.57
C THR A 213 28.79 -6.35 1.16
N ALA A 214 29.52 -6.26 0.05
CA ALA A 214 29.96 -4.97 -0.46
C ALA A 214 28.78 -4.31 -1.19
N ASN A 215 28.21 -3.28 -0.56
CA ASN A 215 27.19 -2.46 -1.18
C ASN A 215 27.85 -1.31 -1.95
N ARG A 216 27.59 -1.20 -3.23
CA ARG A 216 28.13 -0.14 -4.08
C ARG A 216 27.00 0.71 -4.65
N VAL A 217 27.16 2.04 -4.56
CA VAL A 217 26.29 2.97 -5.28
C VAL A 217 26.69 3.00 -6.75
N VAL A 218 25.73 2.89 -7.63
CA VAL A 218 25.86 3.08 -9.09
C VAL A 218 25.02 4.29 -9.47
N GLY A 219 25.65 5.33 -9.99
CA GLY A 219 25.02 6.61 -10.31
C GLY A 219 25.62 7.77 -9.50
N GLU A 220 25.18 8.98 -9.78
CA GLU A 220 25.71 10.23 -9.19
C GLU A 220 24.96 10.58 -7.91
N VAL A 221 25.65 10.57 -6.76
CA VAL A 221 25.05 10.90 -5.46
C VAL A 221 25.87 11.93 -4.66
N GLU A 222 27.16 12.12 -5.00
CA GLU A 222 28.06 13.02 -4.28
C GLU A 222 27.56 14.47 -4.34
N GLY A 223 27.45 15.12 -3.19
CA GLY A 223 26.95 16.50 -3.05
C GLY A 223 25.45 16.69 -3.35
N ARG A 224 24.71 15.63 -3.66
CA ARG A 224 23.31 15.69 -4.08
C ARG A 224 22.34 15.27 -2.94
N THR A 225 21.12 15.74 -3.03
CA THR A 225 20.02 15.26 -2.19
C THR A 225 19.47 13.97 -2.81
N CYS A 226 19.61 12.86 -2.10
CA CYS A 226 19.12 11.56 -2.56
C CYS A 226 17.68 11.32 -2.07
N VAL A 227 16.79 10.94 -2.98
CA VAL A 227 15.43 10.48 -2.67
C VAL A 227 15.40 8.96 -2.86
N LEU A 228 15.52 8.22 -1.77
CA LEU A 228 15.47 6.76 -1.74
C LEU A 228 14.00 6.30 -1.77
N VAL A 229 13.61 5.54 -2.80
CA VAL A 229 12.21 5.15 -3.05
C VAL A 229 12.00 3.66 -2.95
N ASP A 230 10.97 3.23 -2.23
CA ASP A 230 10.55 1.83 -2.12
C ASP A 230 9.02 1.71 -2.09
N ASP A 231 8.47 0.49 -2.18
CA ASP A 231 7.04 0.24 -1.98
C ASP A 231 6.70 0.09 -0.49
N LEU A 232 7.60 -0.52 0.30
CA LEU A 232 7.29 -0.92 1.67
C LEU A 232 8.52 -0.82 2.58
N ILE A 233 8.32 -0.30 3.79
CA ILE A 233 9.29 -0.37 4.88
C ILE A 233 8.75 -1.32 5.95
N ASP A 234 9.39 -2.48 6.09
CA ASP A 234 9.06 -3.47 7.12
C ASP A 234 9.96 -3.26 8.35
N THR A 235 11.05 -4.00 8.50
CA THR A 235 11.97 -3.89 9.66
C THR A 235 12.96 -2.72 9.55
N GLY A 236 12.93 -1.97 8.46
CA GLY A 236 13.80 -0.81 8.21
C GLY A 236 15.27 -1.14 7.92
N GLY A 237 15.66 -2.41 7.94
CA GLY A 237 17.07 -2.80 7.77
C GLY A 237 17.65 -2.38 6.40
N THR A 238 16.96 -2.72 5.32
CA THR A 238 17.37 -2.35 3.95
C THR A 238 17.47 -0.84 3.77
N ILE A 239 16.54 -0.09 4.32
CA ILE A 239 16.52 1.38 4.21
C ILE A 239 17.67 1.99 5.02
N ALA A 240 17.87 1.57 6.27
CA ALA A 240 18.94 2.09 7.10
C ALA A 240 20.33 1.81 6.49
N GLU A 241 20.55 0.60 5.99
CA GLU A 241 21.76 0.22 5.26
C GLU A 241 21.97 1.10 4.02
N ALA A 242 20.91 1.29 3.22
CA ALA A 242 20.95 2.13 2.01
C ALA A 242 21.30 3.59 2.33
N VAL A 243 20.71 4.16 3.37
CA VAL A 243 21.05 5.52 3.84
C VAL A 243 22.51 5.63 4.23
N GLY A 244 23.04 4.65 4.98
CA GLY A 244 24.46 4.60 5.37
C GLY A 244 25.39 4.56 4.16
N VAL A 245 25.08 3.72 3.16
CA VAL A 245 25.87 3.61 1.91
C VAL A 245 25.84 4.91 1.11
N LEU A 246 24.67 5.58 1.01
CA LEU A 246 24.53 6.86 0.31
C LEU A 246 25.34 7.97 1.01
N ARG A 247 25.27 8.04 2.35
CA ARG A 247 26.06 9.00 3.13
C ARG A 247 27.57 8.77 2.95
N ALA A 248 28.02 7.51 2.99
CA ALA A 248 29.41 7.16 2.75
C ALA A 248 29.89 7.50 1.32
N ALA A 249 28.97 7.46 0.34
CA ALA A 249 29.23 7.87 -1.04
C ALA A 249 29.14 9.40 -1.26
N GLY A 250 29.05 10.22 -0.20
CA GLY A 250 29.07 11.67 -0.28
C GLY A 250 27.72 12.33 -0.55
N ALA A 251 26.61 11.63 -0.39
CA ALA A 251 25.28 12.25 -0.49
C ALA A 251 25.15 13.40 0.54
N LYS A 252 24.74 14.58 0.07
CA LYS A 252 24.52 15.77 0.91
C LYS A 252 23.40 15.49 1.92
N ASP A 253 22.33 14.87 1.46
CA ASP A 253 21.14 14.58 2.23
C ASP A 253 20.40 13.36 1.71
N VAL A 254 19.64 12.67 2.55
CA VAL A 254 18.84 11.51 2.14
C VAL A 254 17.42 11.66 2.69
N LEU A 255 16.43 11.67 1.77
CA LEU A 255 15.02 11.47 2.07
C LEU A 255 14.64 10.05 1.68
N VAL A 256 13.78 9.44 2.47
CA VAL A 256 13.20 8.14 2.17
C VAL A 256 11.72 8.32 1.87
N ALA A 257 11.23 7.74 0.79
CA ALA A 257 9.81 7.76 0.44
C ALA A 257 9.33 6.34 0.14
N ALA A 258 8.33 5.86 0.88
CA ALA A 258 7.71 4.56 0.65
C ALA A 258 6.20 4.64 0.81
N THR A 259 5.48 3.79 0.11
CA THR A 259 4.02 3.75 0.20
C THR A 259 3.57 3.17 1.54
N HIS A 260 4.07 1.99 1.89
CA HIS A 260 3.61 1.25 3.07
C HIS A 260 4.62 1.31 4.22
N GLY A 261 4.27 2.03 5.29
CA GLY A 261 5.03 2.05 6.53
C GLY A 261 4.58 0.96 7.50
N VAL A 262 4.91 -0.30 7.25
CA VAL A 262 4.57 -1.42 8.16
C VAL A 262 5.29 -1.25 9.49
N LEU A 263 6.54 -0.82 9.45
CA LEU A 263 7.38 -0.47 10.60
C LEU A 263 7.35 -1.55 11.69
N SER A 264 7.58 -2.80 11.28
CA SER A 264 7.76 -3.91 12.22
C SER A 264 9.01 -3.68 13.06
N ASP A 265 8.98 -4.07 14.34
CA ASP A 265 10.13 -3.94 15.21
C ASP A 265 11.40 -4.58 14.62
N PRO A 266 12.54 -3.90 14.73
CA PRO A 266 12.84 -2.62 15.39
C PRO A 266 12.91 -1.41 14.41
N ALA A 267 12.03 -1.29 13.41
CA ALA A 267 12.10 -0.29 12.34
C ALA A 267 12.15 1.15 12.86
N ALA A 268 11.29 1.52 13.81
CA ALA A 268 11.23 2.89 14.34
C ALA A 268 12.58 3.33 14.92
N HIS A 269 13.20 2.46 15.72
CA HIS A 269 14.53 2.72 16.28
C HIS A 269 15.61 2.81 15.18
N ARG A 270 15.67 1.85 14.27
CA ARG A 270 16.65 1.86 13.17
C ARG A 270 16.55 3.10 12.29
N LEU A 271 15.33 3.46 11.93
CA LEU A 271 15.11 4.60 11.06
C LEU A 271 15.37 5.94 11.78
N SER A 272 15.09 6.02 13.07
CA SER A 272 15.39 7.23 13.85
C SER A 272 16.89 7.53 13.94
N GLU A 273 17.74 6.52 13.78
CA GLU A 273 19.21 6.63 13.91
C GLU A 273 19.97 6.51 12.58
N CYS A 274 19.29 6.14 11.48
CA CYS A 274 19.94 5.84 10.20
C CYS A 274 20.57 7.06 9.51
N GLY A 275 20.27 8.29 9.97
CA GLY A 275 20.79 9.53 9.38
C GLY A 275 20.02 10.02 8.15
N ALA A 276 18.83 9.47 7.87
CA ALA A 276 17.91 10.08 6.92
C ALA A 276 17.39 11.40 7.46
N ARG A 277 17.28 12.43 6.58
CA ARG A 277 16.68 13.71 6.96
C ARG A 277 15.20 13.56 7.25
N GLU A 278 14.52 12.75 6.49
CA GLU A 278 13.09 12.50 6.62
C GLU A 278 12.72 11.13 6.05
N VAL A 279 11.80 10.43 6.71
CA VAL A 279 11.17 9.21 6.23
C VAL A 279 9.70 9.51 5.98
N ILE A 280 9.27 9.33 4.74
CA ILE A 280 7.93 9.71 4.27
C ILE A 280 7.19 8.42 3.90
N VAL A 281 6.05 8.19 4.51
CA VAL A 281 5.17 7.04 4.21
C VAL A 281 3.72 7.51 4.08
N THR A 282 2.84 6.63 3.63
CA THR A 282 1.40 6.90 3.63
C THR A 282 0.71 6.16 4.78
N ASP A 283 -0.52 6.54 5.10
CA ASP A 283 -1.38 5.86 6.07
C ASP A 283 -2.19 4.71 5.45
N THR A 284 -1.67 4.06 4.42
CA THR A 284 -2.25 2.81 3.89
C THR A 284 -2.37 1.73 4.96
N VAL A 285 -1.53 1.80 5.98
CA VAL A 285 -1.56 0.98 7.20
C VAL A 285 -1.52 1.88 8.43
N PRO A 286 -2.13 1.49 9.56
CA PRO A 286 -2.10 2.29 10.77
C PRO A 286 -0.68 2.41 11.32
N ILE A 287 -0.28 3.62 11.69
CA ILE A 287 1.00 3.88 12.34
C ILE A 287 0.72 4.40 13.76
N PRO A 288 0.72 3.50 14.74
CA PRO A 288 0.43 3.84 16.12
C PRO A 288 1.56 4.68 16.74
N PRO A 289 1.29 5.39 17.87
CA PRO A 289 2.24 6.32 18.48
C PRO A 289 3.62 5.72 18.77
N GLU A 290 3.69 4.46 19.20
CA GLU A 290 4.94 3.75 19.52
C GLU A 290 5.85 3.49 18.31
N LYS A 291 5.31 3.53 17.09
CA LYS A 291 6.06 3.42 15.84
C LYS A 291 6.47 4.77 15.25
N ARG A 292 6.11 5.87 15.90
CA ARG A 292 6.44 7.22 15.42
C ARG A 292 7.79 7.67 15.96
N PHE A 293 8.53 8.41 15.13
CA PHE A 293 9.80 9.03 15.47
C PHE A 293 9.89 10.46 14.86
N PRO A 294 10.79 11.34 15.34
CA PRO A 294 10.74 12.79 15.05
C PRO A 294 10.74 13.19 13.58
N HIS A 295 11.39 12.42 12.71
CA HIS A 295 11.50 12.71 11.27
C HIS A 295 10.67 11.74 10.39
N LEU A 296 9.64 11.11 10.96
CA LEU A 296 8.64 10.37 10.23
C LEU A 296 7.50 11.29 9.82
N THR A 297 7.22 11.35 8.54
CA THR A 297 6.05 12.02 7.96
C THR A 297 5.08 10.98 7.40
N VAL A 298 3.81 11.09 7.77
CA VAL A 298 2.74 10.20 7.32
C VAL A 298 1.76 10.99 6.48
N LEU A 299 1.63 10.64 5.21
CA LEU A 299 0.75 11.32 4.25
C LEU A 299 -0.61 10.59 4.15
N PRO A 300 -1.72 11.33 4.03
CA PRO A 300 -3.04 10.73 3.92
C PRO A 300 -3.25 10.11 2.53
N ILE A 301 -3.64 8.83 2.48
CA ILE A 301 -3.98 8.12 1.24
C ILE A 301 -5.49 8.15 0.93
N ALA A 302 -6.32 8.50 1.90
CA ALA A 302 -7.76 8.53 1.78
C ALA A 302 -8.27 9.34 0.56
N PRO A 303 -7.71 10.51 0.19
CA PRO A 303 -8.15 11.24 -0.99
C PRO A 303 -7.94 10.47 -2.30
N LEU A 304 -6.86 9.70 -2.41
CA LEU A 304 -6.60 8.84 -3.58
C LEU A 304 -7.61 7.70 -3.65
N LEU A 305 -7.82 6.99 -2.54
CA LEU A 305 -8.79 5.90 -2.44
C LEU A 305 -10.21 6.40 -2.76
N ALA A 306 -10.61 7.54 -2.22
CA ALA A 306 -11.92 8.13 -2.48
C ALA A 306 -12.14 8.46 -3.95
N ARG A 307 -11.14 9.04 -4.63
CA ARG A 307 -11.21 9.31 -6.08
C ARG A 307 -11.36 8.01 -6.87
N ALA A 308 -10.57 6.98 -6.54
CA ALA A 308 -10.65 5.69 -7.21
C ALA A 308 -12.01 5.01 -6.97
N ILE A 309 -12.52 5.02 -5.76
CA ILE A 309 -13.85 4.50 -5.40
C ILE A 309 -14.94 5.23 -6.17
N ARG A 310 -14.87 6.56 -6.27
CA ARG A 310 -15.81 7.37 -7.06
C ARG A 310 -15.80 6.97 -8.53
N GLN A 311 -14.60 6.82 -9.15
CA GLN A 311 -14.49 6.38 -10.54
C GLN A 311 -15.11 4.98 -10.74
N VAL A 312 -14.84 4.02 -9.87
CA VAL A 312 -15.46 2.69 -9.93
C VAL A 312 -16.96 2.75 -9.78
N PHE A 313 -17.46 3.55 -8.85
CA PHE A 313 -18.90 3.72 -8.63
C PHE A 313 -19.59 4.40 -9.81
N GLU A 314 -19.01 5.43 -10.39
CA GLU A 314 -19.54 6.19 -11.53
C GLU A 314 -19.24 5.51 -12.89
N GLU A 315 -18.57 4.35 -12.89
CA GLU A 315 -18.19 3.59 -14.11
C GLU A 315 -17.20 4.37 -15.00
N GLY A 316 -16.42 5.25 -14.37
CA GLY A 316 -15.36 6.02 -14.99
C GLY A 316 -14.02 5.26 -15.05
N SER A 317 -12.96 5.98 -15.47
CA SER A 317 -11.60 5.43 -15.61
C SER A 317 -10.75 5.66 -14.35
N VAL A 318 -10.33 4.58 -13.71
CA VAL A 318 -9.35 4.64 -12.60
C VAL A 318 -7.95 4.97 -13.11
N THR A 319 -7.59 4.50 -14.32
CA THR A 319 -6.27 4.75 -14.94
C THR A 319 -6.03 6.25 -15.17
N ALA A 320 -7.08 6.99 -15.53
CA ALA A 320 -6.99 8.44 -15.72
C ALA A 320 -6.54 9.22 -14.46
N LEU A 321 -6.54 8.60 -13.30
CA LEU A 321 -6.00 9.21 -12.07
C LEU A 321 -4.47 9.29 -12.05
N PHE A 322 -3.79 8.62 -12.98
CA PHE A 322 -2.33 8.44 -13.01
C PHE A 322 -1.70 8.83 -14.35
N ASP A 323 -2.50 9.28 -15.33
CA ASP A 323 -2.08 9.58 -16.72
C ASP A 323 -1.41 10.97 -16.86
N ASP A 324 -1.12 11.70 -15.75
CA ASP A 324 -0.44 13.01 -15.75
C ASP A 324 1.08 12.88 -15.62
#